data_ded59f8f40c5d3d9f18849f2f1a6a9e8
#
_entry.id   ded59f8f40c5d3d9f18849f2f1a6a9e8
#
_cell.length_a   1.000
_cell.length_b   1.000
_cell.length_c   1.000
_cell.angle_alpha   90.00
_cell.angle_beta   90.00
_cell.angle_gamma   90.00
#
_symmetry.space_group_name_H-M   'P 1'
#
loop_
_entity.id
_entity.type
_entity.pdbx_description
1 polymer ?
#
loop_
_entity_poly.entity_id
_entity_poly.type
_entity_poly.pdbx_seq_one_letter_code
_entity_poly.pdbx_strand_id
1 'polypeptide(L)'
;MKKQNGIWQGGSKRTLHSGLYASVLATVVLAVVVLLNLVVRALPTKYTQYDISTTALFTLSDTTENLLHELNTDVTAYYLAESGQEDANITRLLDRYAGESSHFSWQQRDPVLYPTFAQQYDGASTGSVVLVSGENNTVLSYNDMYEMDLESYYTTGTANYSFQAENAITSGIAKVTRTEAYQLYELTGHGETALTSDFTETLNNAGVTVTELNLVTSGSIPADAGALLINAPGADLTDAEAALLNEYVANGGKLFVTTDFTTATPKLDSVLAACGMNRQPGLLIETDADRYPYGYPQTYLLPTVVNNEITAGVSQSMMVYTPIAQGITTDFIHLEQGMTRI
;
A
#
# COMPACT_ATOMS: atom_id res chain seq x y z
N MET A 1 -60.93 48.22 -59.98
CA MET A 1 -59.68 47.47 -59.77
C MET A 1 -58.67 48.41 -59.06
N LYS A 2 -58.45 48.19 -57.75
CA LYS A 2 -57.45 48.95 -56.97
C LYS A 2 -56.20 48.07 -56.74
N LYS A 3 -55.05 48.54 -57.27
CA LYS A 3 -53.76 47.99 -57.04
C LYS A 3 -53.34 48.34 -55.61
N GLN A 4 -53.06 47.32 -54.79
CA GLN A 4 -52.38 47.49 -53.50
C GLN A 4 -50.87 47.48 -53.74
N ASN A 5 -50.24 48.61 -53.48
CA ASN A 5 -48.78 48.71 -53.42
C ASN A 5 -48.29 48.22 -52.06
N GLY A 6 -47.55 47.10 -52.05
CA GLY A 6 -46.85 46.60 -50.85
C GLY A 6 -45.71 47.54 -50.50
N ILE A 7 -45.74 48.09 -49.28
CA ILE A 7 -44.70 48.94 -48.72
C ILE A 7 -43.63 48.01 -48.10
N TRP A 8 -42.52 47.84 -48.76
CA TRP A 8 -41.33 47.29 -48.11
C TRP A 8 -40.69 48.39 -47.25
N GLN A 9 -40.90 48.36 -45.93
CA GLN A 9 -40.19 49.24 -45.02
C GLN A 9 -38.73 48.70 -44.88
N GLY A 10 -37.79 49.46 -45.42
CA GLY A 10 -36.36 49.21 -45.25
C GLY A 10 -35.97 49.30 -43.79
N GLY A 11 -35.48 48.19 -43.25
CA GLY A 11 -34.94 48.13 -41.89
C GLY A 11 -33.89 49.22 -41.67
N SER A 12 -34.10 50.03 -40.63
CA SER A 12 -33.23 51.13 -40.24
C SER A 12 -31.77 50.61 -40.03
N LYS A 13 -30.79 51.30 -40.60
CA LYS A 13 -29.36 51.00 -40.40
C LYS A 13 -28.98 50.81 -38.90
N ARG A 14 -29.68 51.47 -38.01
CA ARG A 14 -29.56 51.31 -36.54
C ARG A 14 -29.89 49.91 -36.05
N THR A 15 -30.94 49.25 -36.58
CA THR A 15 -31.34 47.89 -36.20
C THR A 15 -30.36 46.84 -36.73
N LEU A 16 -29.73 47.07 -37.89
CA LEU A 16 -28.67 46.21 -38.43
C LEU A 16 -27.39 46.28 -37.58
N HIS A 17 -26.98 47.48 -37.16
CA HIS A 17 -25.81 47.64 -36.30
C HIS A 17 -26.00 47.06 -34.90
N SER A 18 -27.18 47.17 -34.28
CA SER A 18 -27.47 46.58 -32.98
C SER A 18 -27.56 45.05 -33.05
N GLY A 19 -28.07 44.48 -34.13
CA GLY A 19 -28.05 43.04 -34.35
C GLY A 19 -26.66 42.48 -34.57
N LEU A 20 -25.82 43.17 -35.35
CA LEU A 20 -24.42 42.79 -35.57
C LEU A 20 -23.61 42.86 -34.28
N TYR A 21 -23.79 43.91 -33.48
CA TYR A 21 -23.13 44.05 -32.18
C TYR A 21 -23.54 42.92 -31.21
N ALA A 22 -24.84 42.58 -31.12
CA ALA A 22 -25.32 41.49 -30.31
C ALA A 22 -24.78 40.13 -30.77
N SER A 23 -24.67 39.90 -32.08
CA SER A 23 -24.09 38.66 -32.62
C SER A 23 -22.59 38.55 -32.32
N VAL A 24 -21.84 39.62 -32.48
CA VAL A 24 -20.42 39.65 -32.13
C VAL A 24 -20.21 39.42 -30.63
N LEU A 25 -21.01 40.08 -29.79
CA LEU A 25 -20.94 39.89 -28.34
C LEU A 25 -21.25 38.44 -27.95
N ALA A 26 -22.28 37.86 -28.53
CA ALA A 26 -22.63 36.45 -28.28
C ALA A 26 -21.51 35.47 -28.70
N THR A 27 -20.88 35.74 -29.86
CA THR A 27 -19.73 34.92 -30.32
C THR A 27 -18.53 35.06 -29.39
N VAL A 28 -18.24 36.26 -28.89
CA VAL A 28 -17.14 36.50 -27.94
C VAL A 28 -17.43 35.77 -26.61
N VAL A 29 -18.65 35.88 -26.10
CA VAL A 29 -19.05 35.15 -24.87
C VAL A 29 -18.91 33.64 -25.05
N LEU A 30 -19.37 33.10 -26.17
CA LEU A 30 -19.25 31.68 -26.50
C LEU A 30 -17.75 31.27 -26.58
N ALA A 31 -16.93 32.05 -27.22
CA ALA A 31 -15.49 31.81 -27.31
C ALA A 31 -14.82 31.83 -25.91
N VAL A 32 -15.18 32.77 -25.06
CA VAL A 32 -14.69 32.83 -23.66
C VAL A 32 -15.12 31.62 -22.87
N VAL A 33 -16.37 31.17 -22.98
CA VAL A 33 -16.86 29.96 -22.30
C VAL A 33 -16.11 28.71 -22.77
N VAL A 34 -15.86 28.58 -24.10
CA VAL A 34 -15.09 27.47 -24.64
C VAL A 34 -13.64 27.51 -24.13
N LEU A 35 -13.00 28.70 -24.14
CA LEU A 35 -11.64 28.85 -23.62
C LEU A 35 -11.55 28.54 -22.14
N LEU A 36 -12.50 29.00 -21.31
CA LEU A 36 -12.55 28.68 -19.90
C LEU A 36 -12.69 27.17 -19.67
N ASN A 37 -13.54 26.51 -20.45
CA ASN A 37 -13.71 25.05 -20.35
C ASN A 37 -12.41 24.31 -20.74
N LEU A 38 -11.69 24.78 -21.78
CA LEU A 38 -10.41 24.21 -22.17
C LEU A 38 -9.34 24.42 -21.08
N VAL A 39 -9.30 25.60 -20.47
CA VAL A 39 -8.38 25.91 -19.36
C VAL A 39 -8.67 25.01 -18.17
N VAL A 40 -9.95 24.87 -17.76
CA VAL A 40 -10.34 24.00 -16.65
C VAL A 40 -9.96 22.54 -16.92
N ARG A 41 -10.12 22.06 -18.16
CA ARG A 41 -9.72 20.71 -18.56
C ARG A 41 -8.20 20.51 -18.61
N ALA A 42 -7.43 21.57 -18.78
CA ALA A 42 -5.97 21.52 -18.80
C ALA A 42 -5.35 21.64 -17.40
N LEU A 43 -6.15 21.99 -16.39
CA LEU A 43 -5.68 22.04 -15.01
C LEU A 43 -5.56 20.60 -14.45
N PRO A 44 -4.50 20.32 -13.68
CA PRO A 44 -4.38 19.06 -12.95
C PRO A 44 -5.62 18.81 -12.09
N THR A 45 -6.02 17.53 -12.00
CA THR A 45 -7.24 17.10 -11.28
C THR A 45 -7.27 17.54 -9.82
N LYS A 46 -6.10 17.70 -9.18
CA LYS A 46 -5.96 18.20 -7.80
C LYS A 46 -6.54 19.61 -7.57
N TYR A 47 -6.66 20.41 -8.62
CA TYR A 47 -7.23 21.78 -8.53
C TYR A 47 -8.69 21.86 -8.96
N THR A 48 -9.21 20.83 -9.63
CA THR A 48 -10.55 20.83 -10.21
C THR A 48 -11.52 19.84 -9.57
N GLN A 49 -11.00 18.88 -8.78
CA GLN A 49 -11.81 17.88 -8.10
C GLN A 49 -11.54 17.94 -6.60
N TYR A 50 -12.59 18.23 -5.83
CA TYR A 50 -12.58 18.12 -4.37
C TYR A 50 -13.26 16.82 -3.98
N ASP A 51 -12.58 16.05 -3.13
CA ASP A 51 -13.17 14.86 -2.52
C ASP A 51 -14.19 15.32 -1.47
N ILE A 52 -15.47 15.14 -1.78
CA ILE A 52 -16.60 15.42 -0.88
C ILE A 52 -17.16 14.13 -0.26
N SER A 53 -16.46 12.99 -0.44
CA SER A 53 -16.84 11.73 0.20
C SER A 53 -16.59 11.83 1.71
N THR A 54 -17.49 11.25 2.50
CA THR A 54 -17.35 11.20 3.95
C THR A 54 -16.18 10.36 4.43
N THR A 55 -15.58 9.58 3.54
CA THR A 55 -14.47 8.62 3.79
C THR A 55 -13.15 9.04 3.18
N ALA A 56 -13.07 10.23 2.54
CA ALA A 56 -11.87 10.73 1.87
C ALA A 56 -11.18 9.69 0.94
N LEU A 57 -11.99 8.86 0.26
CA LEU A 57 -11.54 7.71 -0.55
C LEU A 57 -10.55 8.06 -1.67
N PHE A 58 -10.42 9.33 -2.01
CA PHE A 58 -9.58 9.81 -3.11
C PHE A 58 -8.54 10.85 -2.66
N THR A 59 -8.36 11.02 -1.35
CA THR A 59 -7.25 11.79 -0.79
C THR A 59 -6.10 10.80 -0.56
N LEU A 60 -4.98 11.01 -1.27
CA LEU A 60 -3.81 10.15 -1.09
C LEU A 60 -3.21 10.35 0.29
N SER A 61 -2.69 9.28 0.88
CA SER A 61 -1.93 9.34 2.12
C SER A 61 -0.56 10.02 1.89
N ASP A 62 0.01 10.60 2.93
CA ASP A 62 1.34 11.20 2.88
C ASP A 62 2.40 10.18 2.40
N THR A 63 2.25 8.91 2.74
CA THR A 63 3.13 7.82 2.28
C THR A 63 3.07 7.66 0.76
N THR A 64 1.88 7.68 0.18
CA THR A 64 1.67 7.58 -1.27
C THR A 64 2.20 8.82 -1.99
N GLU A 65 1.91 10.01 -1.48
CA GLU A 65 2.39 11.26 -2.05
C GLU A 65 3.93 11.32 -2.06
N ASN A 66 4.57 10.96 -0.93
CA ASN A 66 6.03 10.92 -0.83
C ASN A 66 6.63 9.93 -1.83
N LEU A 67 6.08 8.71 -1.93
CA LEU A 67 6.54 7.71 -2.91
C LEU A 67 6.45 8.25 -4.33
N LEU A 68 5.33 8.88 -4.70
CA LEU A 68 5.10 9.43 -6.04
C LEU A 68 6.03 10.60 -6.36
N HIS A 69 6.34 11.46 -5.38
CA HIS A 69 7.26 12.58 -5.54
C HIS A 69 8.73 12.14 -5.66
N GLU A 70 9.10 11.03 -4.99
CA GLU A 70 10.45 10.45 -5.05
C GLU A 70 10.63 9.52 -6.27
N LEU A 71 9.56 9.24 -7.02
CA LEU A 71 9.59 8.36 -8.16
C LEU A 71 10.51 8.92 -9.25
N ASN A 72 11.54 8.17 -9.60
CA ASN A 72 12.56 8.56 -10.58
C ASN A 72 12.63 7.62 -11.81
N THR A 73 11.76 6.60 -11.83
CA THR A 73 11.58 5.63 -12.91
C THR A 73 10.14 5.63 -13.38
N ASP A 74 9.93 5.44 -14.68
CA ASP A 74 8.59 5.45 -15.24
C ASP A 74 7.81 4.19 -14.85
N VAL A 75 6.59 4.39 -14.36
CA VAL A 75 5.63 3.34 -14.05
C VAL A 75 4.39 3.52 -14.91
N THR A 76 3.98 2.46 -15.57
CA THR A 76 2.71 2.43 -16.31
C THR A 76 1.76 1.42 -15.66
N ALA A 77 0.57 1.89 -15.28
CA ALA A 77 -0.51 1.04 -14.82
C ALA A 77 -1.44 0.69 -15.99
N TYR A 78 -1.67 -0.58 -16.23
CA TYR A 78 -2.64 -1.07 -17.21
C TYR A 78 -3.87 -1.59 -16.46
N TYR A 79 -4.97 -0.86 -16.55
CA TYR A 79 -6.23 -1.29 -15.96
C TYR A 79 -7.00 -2.18 -16.95
N LEU A 80 -7.22 -3.44 -16.59
CA LEU A 80 -7.90 -4.42 -17.43
C LEU A 80 -9.42 -4.33 -17.23
N ALA A 81 -10.09 -3.59 -18.09
CA ALA A 81 -11.54 -3.43 -18.04
C ALA A 81 -12.12 -3.39 -19.46
N GLU A 82 -13.30 -3.99 -19.65
CA GLU A 82 -14.06 -3.81 -20.88
C GLU A 82 -14.48 -2.35 -21.03
N SER A 83 -14.47 -1.85 -22.27
CA SER A 83 -14.80 -0.47 -22.56
C SER A 83 -16.22 -0.12 -22.10
N GLY A 84 -16.34 0.85 -21.20
CA GLY A 84 -17.62 1.29 -20.61
C GLY A 84 -18.06 0.48 -19.38
N GLN A 85 -17.23 -0.44 -18.89
CA GLN A 85 -17.45 -1.22 -17.66
C GLN A 85 -16.35 -0.93 -16.61
N GLU A 86 -15.62 0.17 -16.78
CA GLU A 86 -14.56 0.56 -15.86
C GLU A 86 -15.11 0.91 -14.48
N ASP A 87 -14.42 0.46 -13.45
CA ASP A 87 -14.71 0.91 -12.08
C ASP A 87 -14.26 2.37 -11.90
N ALA A 88 -15.24 3.22 -11.58
CA ALA A 88 -14.99 4.66 -11.42
C ALA A 88 -14.09 4.99 -10.23
N ASN A 89 -14.01 4.13 -9.20
CA ASN A 89 -13.14 4.35 -8.05
C ASN A 89 -11.68 4.09 -8.46
N ILE A 90 -11.43 3.00 -9.19
CA ILE A 90 -10.09 2.65 -9.68
C ILE A 90 -9.60 3.71 -10.65
N THR A 91 -10.42 4.11 -11.65
CA THR A 91 -9.99 5.12 -12.63
C THR A 91 -9.68 6.47 -12.00
N ARG A 92 -10.51 6.94 -11.05
CA ARG A 92 -10.26 8.19 -10.32
C ARG A 92 -8.98 8.14 -9.50
N LEU A 93 -8.71 7.00 -8.84
CA LEU A 93 -7.51 6.82 -8.06
C LEU A 93 -6.27 6.86 -8.98
N LEU A 94 -6.29 6.15 -10.10
CA LEU A 94 -5.21 6.17 -11.10
C LEU A 94 -4.99 7.57 -11.69
N ASP A 95 -6.05 8.34 -11.94
CA ASP A 95 -5.97 9.75 -12.36
C ASP A 95 -5.27 10.63 -11.30
N ARG A 96 -5.53 10.37 -10.01
CA ARG A 96 -4.84 11.09 -8.91
C ARG A 96 -3.35 10.77 -8.90
N TYR A 97 -2.97 9.50 -8.99
CA TYR A 97 -1.56 9.10 -9.08
C TYR A 97 -0.85 9.76 -10.27
N ALA A 98 -1.49 9.78 -11.45
CA ALA A 98 -0.95 10.45 -12.64
C ALA A 98 -0.90 11.97 -12.49
N GLY A 99 -1.72 12.56 -11.62
CA GLY A 99 -1.67 13.99 -11.30
C GLY A 99 -0.55 14.38 -10.33
N GLU A 100 -0.09 13.44 -9.48
CA GLU A 100 0.95 13.71 -8.48
C GLU A 100 2.36 13.43 -8.99
N SER A 101 2.56 12.54 -9.97
CA SER A 101 3.88 12.23 -10.52
C SER A 101 3.89 12.21 -12.04
N SER A 102 4.87 12.89 -12.64
CA SER A 102 5.13 12.81 -14.10
C SER A 102 5.69 11.45 -14.52
N HIS A 103 6.20 10.64 -13.58
CA HIS A 103 6.71 9.28 -13.81
C HIS A 103 5.65 8.20 -13.69
N PHE A 104 4.41 8.57 -13.30
CA PHE A 104 3.31 7.63 -13.29
C PHE A 104 2.31 7.93 -14.40
N SER A 105 1.95 6.90 -15.16
CA SER A 105 0.90 6.97 -16.18
C SER A 105 0.02 5.75 -16.14
N TRP A 106 -1.20 5.85 -16.67
CA TRP A 106 -2.06 4.67 -16.76
C TRP A 106 -2.82 4.61 -18.08
N GLN A 107 -3.22 3.39 -18.45
CA GLN A 107 -3.97 3.11 -19.67
C GLN A 107 -4.97 1.98 -19.39
N GLN A 108 -6.18 2.14 -19.91
CA GLN A 108 -7.12 1.03 -19.97
C GLN A 108 -6.70 0.04 -21.06
N ARG A 109 -6.87 -1.25 -20.78
CA ARG A 109 -6.73 -2.35 -21.75
C ARG A 109 -7.96 -3.22 -21.67
N ASP A 110 -8.72 -3.29 -22.73
CA ASP A 110 -9.88 -4.16 -22.85
C ASP A 110 -9.40 -5.62 -23.09
N PRO A 111 -9.62 -6.54 -22.14
CA PRO A 111 -9.10 -7.91 -22.27
C PRO A 111 -9.82 -8.70 -23.36
N VAL A 112 -11.00 -8.27 -23.79
CA VAL A 112 -11.73 -8.88 -24.91
C VAL A 112 -11.11 -8.47 -26.26
N LEU A 113 -10.69 -7.19 -26.36
CA LEU A 113 -10.04 -6.68 -27.57
C LEU A 113 -8.54 -7.04 -27.62
N TYR A 114 -7.90 -7.17 -26.47
CA TYR A 114 -6.46 -7.45 -26.35
C TYR A 114 -6.18 -8.68 -25.47
N PRO A 115 -6.68 -9.88 -25.81
CA PRO A 115 -6.54 -11.06 -24.96
C PRO A 115 -5.09 -11.50 -24.75
N THR A 116 -4.22 -11.27 -25.72
CA THR A 116 -2.79 -11.59 -25.61
C THR A 116 -2.06 -10.68 -24.62
N PHE A 117 -2.56 -9.49 -24.35
CA PHE A 117 -1.97 -8.59 -23.35
C PHE A 117 -2.14 -9.16 -21.94
N ALA A 118 -3.36 -9.59 -21.58
CA ALA A 118 -3.61 -10.18 -20.26
C ALA A 118 -2.81 -11.48 -20.05
N GLN A 119 -2.64 -12.29 -21.09
CA GLN A 119 -1.88 -13.55 -21.04
C GLN A 119 -0.36 -13.36 -20.81
N GLN A 120 0.18 -12.16 -21.01
CA GLN A 120 1.60 -11.86 -20.74
C GLN A 120 1.90 -11.74 -19.23
N TYR A 121 0.86 -11.52 -18.43
CA TYR A 121 0.98 -11.29 -16.99
C TYR A 121 0.21 -12.37 -16.24
N ASP A 122 0.92 -13.20 -15.51
CA ASP A 122 0.32 -14.28 -14.73
C ASP A 122 -0.66 -13.73 -13.68
N GLY A 123 -1.85 -14.33 -13.61
CA GLY A 123 -2.93 -13.89 -12.73
C GLY A 123 -3.73 -12.66 -13.21
N ALA A 124 -3.39 -12.04 -14.34
CA ALA A 124 -4.13 -10.90 -14.86
C ALA A 124 -5.51 -11.30 -15.42
N SER A 125 -6.54 -10.65 -14.94
CA SER A 125 -7.95 -10.87 -15.33
C SER A 125 -8.70 -9.54 -15.43
N THR A 126 -9.94 -9.58 -15.93
CA THR A 126 -10.81 -8.40 -15.91
C THR A 126 -10.94 -7.85 -14.49
N GLY A 127 -10.76 -6.54 -14.31
CA GLY A 127 -10.75 -5.86 -13.03
C GLY A 127 -9.36 -5.71 -12.40
N SER A 128 -8.32 -6.38 -12.95
CA SER A 128 -6.94 -6.25 -12.44
C SER A 128 -6.28 -4.96 -12.91
N VAL A 129 -5.31 -4.48 -12.12
CA VAL A 129 -4.34 -3.44 -12.49
C VAL A 129 -2.96 -4.07 -12.60
N VAL A 130 -2.34 -3.99 -13.78
CA VAL A 130 -0.97 -4.44 -14.01
C VAL A 130 -0.05 -3.23 -13.95
N LEU A 131 0.87 -3.21 -13.00
CA LEU A 131 1.91 -2.18 -12.88
C LEU A 131 3.18 -2.67 -13.56
N VAL A 132 3.79 -1.81 -14.36
CA VAL A 132 5.01 -2.12 -15.12
C VAL A 132 6.00 -0.98 -14.97
N SER A 133 7.26 -1.32 -14.66
CA SER A 133 8.40 -0.41 -14.67
C SER A 133 9.63 -1.14 -15.23
N GLY A 134 10.09 -0.74 -16.41
CA GLY A 134 11.14 -1.45 -17.13
C GLY A 134 10.76 -2.93 -17.40
N GLU A 135 11.55 -3.86 -16.89
CA GLU A 135 11.29 -5.31 -16.98
C GLU A 135 10.45 -5.84 -15.82
N ASN A 136 10.30 -5.06 -14.75
CA ASN A 136 9.55 -5.46 -13.57
C ASN A 136 8.05 -5.23 -13.78
N ASN A 137 7.25 -6.18 -13.31
CA ASN A 137 5.81 -6.04 -13.30
C ASN A 137 5.18 -6.69 -12.06
N THR A 138 3.95 -6.28 -11.76
CA THR A 138 3.12 -6.94 -10.75
C THR A 138 1.65 -6.80 -11.16
N VAL A 139 0.87 -7.82 -10.83
CA VAL A 139 -0.57 -7.84 -11.07
C VAL A 139 -1.27 -7.64 -9.73
N LEU A 140 -2.18 -6.68 -9.70
CA LEU A 140 -3.09 -6.43 -8.58
C LEU A 140 -4.47 -6.92 -9.02
N SER A 141 -4.94 -7.96 -8.39
CA SER A 141 -6.28 -8.49 -8.66
C SER A 141 -7.37 -7.56 -8.13
N TYR A 142 -8.62 -7.79 -8.52
CA TYR A 142 -9.76 -7.06 -7.95
C TYR A 142 -9.84 -7.23 -6.42
N ASN A 143 -9.53 -8.43 -5.91
CA ASN A 143 -9.57 -8.72 -4.48
C ASN A 143 -8.44 -8.02 -3.68
N ASP A 144 -7.33 -7.65 -4.32
CA ASP A 144 -6.28 -6.84 -3.68
C ASP A 144 -6.71 -5.38 -3.50
N MET A 145 -7.68 -4.94 -4.30
CA MET A 145 -8.20 -3.56 -4.29
C MET A 145 -9.51 -3.40 -3.52
N TYR A 146 -10.22 -4.50 -3.29
CA TYR A 146 -11.49 -4.52 -2.56
C TYR A 146 -11.49 -5.62 -1.51
N GLU A 147 -11.56 -5.22 -0.25
CA GLU A 147 -11.64 -6.13 0.88
C GLU A 147 -13.08 -6.37 1.31
N MET A 148 -13.46 -7.64 1.49
CA MET A 148 -14.79 -7.99 1.98
C MET A 148 -14.88 -7.78 3.50
N ASP A 149 -15.87 -7.03 3.95
CA ASP A 149 -16.23 -6.92 5.36
C ASP A 149 -16.89 -8.22 5.84
N LEU A 150 -16.06 -9.11 6.37
CA LEU A 150 -16.49 -10.42 6.87
C LEU A 150 -17.44 -10.28 8.07
N GLU A 151 -17.26 -9.27 8.93
CA GLU A 151 -18.14 -9.04 10.08
C GLU A 151 -19.56 -8.69 9.62
N SER A 152 -19.68 -7.78 8.66
CA SER A 152 -20.96 -7.44 8.04
C SER A 152 -21.58 -8.66 7.35
N TYR A 153 -20.80 -9.47 6.67
CA TYR A 153 -21.28 -10.69 6.03
C TYR A 153 -21.85 -11.70 7.02
N TYR A 154 -21.13 -11.97 8.12
CA TYR A 154 -21.59 -12.93 9.13
C TYR A 154 -22.73 -12.42 9.99
N THR A 155 -22.86 -11.11 10.19
CA THR A 155 -23.93 -10.52 11.03
C THR A 155 -25.19 -10.22 10.25
N THR A 156 -25.09 -9.78 9.00
CA THR A 156 -26.24 -9.33 8.19
C THR A 156 -26.54 -10.21 6.97
N GLY A 157 -25.62 -11.12 6.60
CA GLY A 157 -25.68 -11.91 5.37
C GLY A 157 -25.40 -11.09 4.10
N THR A 158 -24.96 -9.83 4.24
CA THR A 158 -24.68 -8.94 3.10
C THR A 158 -23.17 -8.76 2.95
N ALA A 159 -22.62 -9.07 1.77
CA ALA A 159 -21.23 -8.81 1.46
C ALA A 159 -21.03 -7.32 1.18
N ASN A 160 -20.43 -6.60 2.11
CA ASN A 160 -19.96 -5.23 1.91
C ASN A 160 -18.46 -5.28 1.57
N TYR A 161 -18.01 -4.39 0.67
CA TYR A 161 -16.62 -4.29 0.26
C TYR A 161 -16.09 -2.90 0.58
N SER A 162 -14.91 -2.83 1.20
CA SER A 162 -14.15 -1.60 1.39
C SER A 162 -13.12 -1.45 0.28
N PHE A 163 -12.96 -0.23 -0.23
CA PHE A 163 -11.99 0.09 -1.28
C PHE A 163 -10.62 0.33 -0.66
N GLN A 164 -9.65 -0.54 -0.96
CA GLN A 164 -8.28 -0.54 -0.41
C GLN A 164 -7.21 -0.37 -1.51
N ALA A 165 -7.60 0.05 -2.70
CA ALA A 165 -6.73 0.09 -3.88
C ALA A 165 -5.52 1.00 -3.71
N GLU A 166 -5.56 2.03 -2.87
CA GLU A 166 -4.41 2.88 -2.61
C GLU A 166 -3.23 2.08 -2.06
N ASN A 167 -3.46 1.30 -1.02
CA ASN A 167 -2.40 0.47 -0.42
C ASN A 167 -1.84 -0.54 -1.43
N ALA A 168 -2.71 -1.19 -2.20
CA ALA A 168 -2.30 -2.16 -3.21
C ALA A 168 -1.44 -1.51 -4.31
N ILE A 169 -1.89 -0.40 -4.88
CA ILE A 169 -1.19 0.30 -5.97
C ILE A 169 0.13 0.89 -5.47
N THR A 170 0.15 1.54 -4.29
CA THR A 170 1.37 2.12 -3.69
C THR A 170 2.42 1.04 -3.42
N SER A 171 2.03 -0.08 -2.81
CA SER A 171 2.92 -1.24 -2.60
C SER A 171 3.40 -1.85 -3.91
N GLY A 172 2.51 -1.94 -4.90
CA GLY A 172 2.84 -2.42 -6.24
C GLY A 172 3.86 -1.51 -6.95
N ILE A 173 3.71 -0.18 -6.85
CA ILE A 173 4.69 0.78 -7.38
C ILE A 173 6.04 0.59 -6.69
N ALA A 174 6.07 0.55 -5.35
CA ALA A 174 7.30 0.33 -4.60
C ALA A 174 7.98 -1.00 -5.00
N LYS A 175 7.21 -2.04 -5.32
CA LYS A 175 7.71 -3.32 -5.79
C LYS A 175 8.34 -3.23 -7.17
N VAL A 176 7.67 -2.65 -8.16
CA VAL A 176 8.16 -2.63 -9.55
C VAL A 176 9.28 -1.62 -9.79
N THR A 177 9.41 -0.60 -8.93
CA THR A 177 10.46 0.41 -9.02
C THR A 177 11.71 0.08 -8.22
N ARG A 178 11.64 -0.98 -7.39
CA ARG A 178 12.80 -1.43 -6.61
C ARG A 178 13.86 -1.99 -7.56
N THR A 179 15.07 -1.44 -7.47
CA THR A 179 16.22 -1.88 -8.29
C THR A 179 16.85 -3.18 -7.80
N GLU A 180 16.70 -3.47 -6.51
CA GLU A 180 17.20 -4.70 -5.89
C GLU A 180 16.13 -5.24 -4.93
N ALA A 181 15.91 -6.56 -4.93
CA ALA A 181 15.05 -7.23 -3.98
C ALA A 181 15.62 -7.07 -2.57
N TYR A 182 14.75 -6.75 -1.59
CA TYR A 182 15.19 -6.71 -0.20
C TYR A 182 15.46 -8.13 0.29
N GLN A 183 16.71 -8.42 0.66
CA GLN A 183 17.10 -9.75 1.10
C GLN A 183 16.82 -9.91 2.59
N LEU A 184 15.91 -10.82 2.91
CA LEU A 184 15.65 -11.29 4.26
C LEU A 184 16.25 -12.68 4.41
N TYR A 185 17.25 -12.81 5.28
CA TYR A 185 17.83 -14.11 5.57
C TYR A 185 17.16 -14.72 6.80
N GLU A 186 16.51 -15.87 6.62
CA GLU A 186 15.92 -16.66 7.68
C GLU A 186 16.98 -17.59 8.27
N LEU A 187 17.29 -17.43 9.56
CA LEU A 187 18.20 -18.32 10.25
C LEU A 187 17.63 -19.73 10.30
N THR A 188 18.51 -20.71 10.10
CA THR A 188 18.20 -22.14 10.18
C THR A 188 19.34 -22.88 10.92
N GLY A 189 19.00 -24.03 11.49
CA GLY A 189 19.98 -24.89 12.18
C GLY A 189 19.69 -25.10 13.68
N HIS A 190 18.74 -24.36 14.25
CA HIS A 190 18.38 -24.45 15.67
C HIS A 190 16.94 -24.94 15.86
N GLY A 191 16.33 -25.54 14.83
CA GLY A 191 14.94 -26.03 14.87
C GLY A 191 13.93 -24.87 14.89
N GLU A 192 14.21 -23.82 14.14
CA GLU A 192 13.35 -22.67 13.96
C GLU A 192 11.99 -23.09 13.40
N THR A 193 10.96 -22.36 13.75
CA THR A 193 9.63 -22.56 13.18
C THR A 193 9.60 -22.07 11.73
N ALA A 194 9.24 -22.93 10.79
CA ALA A 194 9.15 -22.55 9.39
C ALA A 194 8.09 -21.45 9.19
N LEU A 195 8.38 -20.53 8.27
CA LEU A 195 7.39 -19.53 7.83
C LEU A 195 6.21 -20.23 7.15
N THR A 196 5.01 -19.71 7.37
CA THR A 196 3.84 -20.18 6.63
C THR A 196 3.92 -19.74 5.16
N SER A 197 3.29 -20.51 4.26
CA SER A 197 3.20 -20.17 2.83
C SER A 197 2.63 -18.77 2.62
N ASP A 198 1.55 -18.43 3.34
CA ASP A 198 0.85 -17.15 3.23
C ASP A 198 1.74 -15.97 3.66
N PHE A 199 2.55 -16.16 4.72
CA PHE A 199 3.50 -15.13 5.16
C PHE A 199 4.63 -14.94 4.15
N THR A 200 5.19 -16.06 3.63
CA THR A 200 6.22 -16.01 2.58
C THR A 200 5.69 -15.36 1.30
N GLU A 201 4.46 -15.67 0.90
CA GLU A 201 3.82 -15.04 -0.25
C GLU A 201 3.62 -13.53 -0.03
N THR A 202 3.18 -13.13 1.18
CA THR A 202 3.05 -11.72 1.56
C THR A 202 4.39 -10.98 1.46
N LEU A 203 5.48 -11.57 1.95
CA LEU A 203 6.83 -11.01 1.83
C LEU A 203 7.26 -10.88 0.36
N ASN A 204 7.06 -11.93 -0.44
CA ASN A 204 7.36 -11.90 -1.86
C ASN A 204 6.55 -10.83 -2.61
N ASN A 205 5.26 -10.69 -2.27
CA ASN A 205 4.40 -9.65 -2.83
C ASN A 205 4.87 -8.25 -2.44
N ALA A 206 5.46 -8.09 -1.25
CA ALA A 206 6.11 -6.85 -0.82
C ALA A 206 7.51 -6.65 -1.45
N GLY A 207 7.98 -7.56 -2.32
CA GLY A 207 9.32 -7.51 -2.96
C GLY A 207 10.46 -7.86 -2.01
N VAL A 208 10.19 -8.66 -0.98
CA VAL A 208 11.19 -9.22 -0.06
C VAL A 208 11.48 -10.65 -0.48
N THR A 209 12.74 -10.94 -0.79
CA THR A 209 13.18 -12.32 -1.06
C THR A 209 13.65 -12.95 0.25
N VAL A 210 13.08 -14.10 0.60
CA VAL A 210 13.48 -14.87 1.79
C VAL A 210 14.47 -15.95 1.37
N THR A 211 15.64 -15.99 2.01
CA THR A 211 16.69 -16.98 1.77
C THR A 211 17.12 -17.60 3.09
N GLU A 212 17.21 -18.92 3.14
CA GLU A 212 17.71 -19.63 4.33
C GLU A 212 19.20 -19.36 4.55
N LEU A 213 19.59 -19.15 5.82
CA LEU A 213 20.96 -18.93 6.23
C LEU A 213 21.29 -19.77 7.45
N ASN A 214 22.23 -20.70 7.30
CA ASN A 214 22.80 -21.43 8.42
C ASN A 214 24.17 -20.85 8.77
N LEU A 215 24.27 -20.12 9.89
CA LEU A 215 25.49 -19.42 10.30
C LEU A 215 26.64 -20.37 10.65
N VAL A 216 26.35 -21.59 11.12
CA VAL A 216 27.37 -22.59 11.40
C VAL A 216 28.10 -23.01 10.12
N THR A 217 27.38 -23.16 9.03
CA THR A 217 27.95 -23.59 7.74
C THR A 217 28.48 -22.45 6.91
N SER A 218 27.85 -21.28 6.93
CA SER A 218 28.28 -20.09 6.18
C SER A 218 29.48 -19.39 6.83
N GLY A 219 29.56 -19.42 8.16
CA GLY A 219 30.58 -18.72 8.94
C GLY A 219 30.52 -17.19 8.88
N SER A 220 29.59 -16.61 8.14
CA SER A 220 29.41 -15.16 8.00
C SER A 220 27.99 -14.82 7.57
N ILE A 221 27.57 -13.57 7.83
CA ILE A 221 26.33 -13.00 7.34
C ILE A 221 26.63 -12.38 5.95
N PRO A 222 25.80 -12.65 4.92
CA PRO A 222 25.96 -12.07 3.60
C PRO A 222 25.89 -10.54 3.62
N ALA A 223 26.72 -9.88 2.78
CA ALA A 223 26.81 -8.43 2.74
C ALA A 223 25.54 -7.74 2.20
N ASP A 224 24.73 -8.47 1.45
CA ASP A 224 23.45 -8.04 0.89
C ASP A 224 22.29 -8.28 1.85
N ALA A 225 22.54 -8.75 3.10
CA ALA A 225 21.50 -8.97 4.09
C ALA A 225 20.83 -7.65 4.49
N GLY A 226 19.63 -7.42 3.99
CA GLY A 226 18.79 -6.30 4.38
C GLY A 226 18.27 -6.45 5.82
N ALA A 227 17.92 -7.68 6.22
CA ALA A 227 17.62 -8.07 7.60
C ALA A 227 17.84 -9.59 7.80
N LEU A 228 17.92 -9.99 9.08
CA LEU A 228 17.87 -11.39 9.50
C LEU A 228 16.58 -11.67 10.25
N LEU A 229 15.99 -12.82 9.97
CA LEU A 229 14.84 -13.37 10.69
C LEU A 229 15.28 -14.57 11.53
N ILE A 230 14.97 -14.56 12.81
CA ILE A 230 15.13 -15.69 13.75
C ILE A 230 13.74 -16.05 14.23
N ASN A 231 13.19 -17.16 13.74
CA ASN A 231 11.77 -17.48 13.97
C ASN A 231 11.61 -18.62 15.02
N ALA A 232 11.44 -18.24 16.28
CA ALA A 232 11.17 -19.13 17.40
C ALA A 232 12.11 -20.37 17.42
N PRO A 233 13.42 -20.18 17.63
CA PRO A 233 14.38 -21.29 17.61
C PRO A 233 14.08 -22.30 18.71
N GLY A 234 14.12 -23.58 18.37
CA GLY A 234 13.94 -24.70 19.28
C GLY A 234 15.19 -25.06 20.08
N ALA A 235 16.36 -24.46 19.79
CA ALA A 235 17.62 -24.59 20.51
C ALA A 235 18.36 -23.25 20.53
N ASP A 236 19.31 -23.10 21.48
CA ASP A 236 20.10 -21.87 21.60
C ASP A 236 21.23 -21.79 20.55
N LEU A 237 21.65 -20.58 20.28
CA LEU A 237 22.79 -20.26 19.40
C LEU A 237 24.10 -20.79 19.99
N THR A 238 25.12 -20.96 19.14
CA THR A 238 26.51 -21.12 19.56
C THR A 238 27.12 -19.76 19.96
N ASP A 239 28.27 -19.78 20.66
CA ASP A 239 29.00 -18.56 21.00
C ASP A 239 29.47 -17.81 19.74
N ALA A 240 29.88 -18.54 18.70
CA ALA A 240 30.30 -17.97 17.44
C ALA A 240 29.15 -17.24 16.69
N GLU A 241 27.98 -17.84 16.66
CA GLU A 241 26.80 -17.23 16.03
C GLU A 241 26.32 -16.01 16.80
N ALA A 242 26.28 -16.07 18.13
CA ALA A 242 25.95 -14.91 18.95
C ALA A 242 26.95 -13.75 18.74
N ALA A 243 28.23 -14.05 18.56
CA ALA A 243 29.25 -13.05 18.24
C ALA A 243 29.02 -12.41 16.86
N LEU A 244 28.70 -13.22 15.82
CA LEU A 244 28.37 -12.72 14.48
C LEU A 244 27.11 -11.82 14.49
N LEU A 245 26.07 -12.22 15.22
CA LEU A 245 24.84 -11.43 15.35
C LEU A 245 25.09 -10.11 16.09
N ASN A 246 25.88 -10.13 17.17
CA ASN A 246 26.25 -8.91 17.89
C ASN A 246 27.07 -7.95 17.00
N GLU A 247 28.02 -8.47 16.21
CA GLU A 247 28.76 -7.65 15.25
C GLU A 247 27.84 -7.09 14.16
N TYR A 248 26.93 -7.89 13.63
CA TYR A 248 25.97 -7.46 12.61
C TYR A 248 25.10 -6.30 13.13
N VAL A 249 24.52 -6.44 14.34
CA VAL A 249 23.71 -5.38 14.96
C VAL A 249 24.53 -4.14 15.27
N ALA A 250 25.76 -4.30 15.80
CA ALA A 250 26.64 -3.17 16.07
C ALA A 250 27.00 -2.36 14.81
N ASN A 251 26.97 -3.00 13.64
CA ASN A 251 27.17 -2.37 12.33
C ASN A 251 25.88 -1.85 11.69
N GLY A 252 24.76 -1.80 12.43
CA GLY A 252 23.48 -1.30 11.94
C GLY A 252 22.59 -2.34 11.27
N GLY A 253 22.94 -3.63 11.39
CA GLY A 253 22.13 -4.74 10.90
C GLY A 253 20.78 -4.82 11.62
N LYS A 254 19.76 -5.30 10.89
CA LYS A 254 18.37 -5.37 11.37
C LYS A 254 18.02 -6.80 11.70
N LEU A 255 17.42 -7.00 12.89
CA LEU A 255 16.91 -8.29 13.34
C LEU A 255 15.38 -8.24 13.48
N PHE A 256 14.72 -9.26 12.95
CA PHE A 256 13.35 -9.60 13.29
C PHE A 256 13.38 -10.94 14.05
N VAL A 257 12.99 -10.93 15.33
CA VAL A 257 13.12 -12.08 16.21
C VAL A 257 11.78 -12.42 16.82
N THR A 258 11.36 -13.67 16.67
CA THR A 258 10.30 -14.27 17.48
C THR A 258 10.92 -15.30 18.43
N THR A 259 10.29 -15.53 19.55
CA THR A 259 10.80 -16.47 20.58
C THR A 259 9.70 -17.38 21.08
N ASP A 260 10.06 -18.61 21.44
CA ASP A 260 9.18 -19.51 22.17
C ASP A 260 9.49 -19.41 23.68
N PHE A 261 8.44 -19.24 24.49
CA PHE A 261 8.57 -19.14 25.94
C PHE A 261 9.02 -20.44 26.60
N THR A 262 8.88 -21.59 25.92
CA THR A 262 9.25 -22.91 26.42
C THR A 262 10.74 -23.22 26.21
N THR A 263 11.41 -22.50 25.31
CA THR A 263 12.80 -22.73 24.94
C THR A 263 13.72 -21.72 25.60
N ALA A 264 14.70 -22.24 26.35
CA ALA A 264 15.74 -21.40 26.94
C ALA A 264 16.83 -21.11 25.88
N THR A 265 17.02 -19.85 25.55
CA THR A 265 17.99 -19.37 24.55
C THR A 265 18.86 -18.24 25.13
N PRO A 266 19.69 -18.50 26.16
CA PRO A 266 20.43 -17.47 26.87
C PRO A 266 21.43 -16.70 25.99
N LYS A 267 21.95 -17.29 24.91
CA LYS A 267 22.81 -16.58 23.97
C LYS A 267 22.05 -15.66 23.04
N LEU A 268 20.88 -16.09 22.53
CA LEU A 268 19.97 -15.20 21.84
C LEU A 268 19.50 -14.06 22.76
N ASP A 269 19.22 -14.38 24.04
CA ASP A 269 18.88 -13.33 25.03
C ASP A 269 20.01 -12.32 25.21
N SER A 270 21.26 -12.73 25.13
CA SER A 270 22.39 -11.79 25.19
C SER A 270 22.47 -10.87 23.96
N VAL A 271 22.09 -11.35 22.77
CA VAL A 271 22.00 -10.53 21.56
C VAL A 271 20.84 -9.54 21.69
N LEU A 272 19.68 -9.97 22.20
CA LEU A 272 18.54 -9.08 22.45
C LEU A 272 18.87 -8.02 23.49
N ALA A 273 19.59 -8.40 24.56
CA ALA A 273 20.05 -7.47 25.59
C ALA A 273 21.01 -6.41 25.03
N ALA A 274 21.88 -6.78 24.10
CA ALA A 274 22.75 -5.82 23.40
C ALA A 274 21.94 -4.81 22.56
N CYS A 275 20.73 -5.19 22.12
CA CYS A 275 19.74 -4.31 21.48
C CYS A 275 18.87 -3.56 22.49
N GLY A 276 19.11 -3.67 23.80
CA GLY A 276 18.32 -3.03 24.85
C GLY A 276 16.97 -3.71 25.13
N MET A 277 16.79 -4.96 24.71
CA MET A 277 15.56 -5.73 24.90
C MET A 277 15.83 -6.94 25.81
N ASN A 278 15.00 -7.12 26.85
CA ASN A 278 15.12 -8.22 27.80
C ASN A 278 13.81 -8.99 27.87
N ARG A 279 13.83 -10.27 27.51
CA ARG A 279 12.67 -11.16 27.69
C ARG A 279 12.40 -11.40 29.16
N GLN A 280 11.14 -11.37 29.54
CA GLN A 280 10.71 -11.72 30.88
C GLN A 280 10.29 -13.19 30.94
N PRO A 281 10.61 -13.94 32.01
CA PRO A 281 10.20 -15.32 32.13
C PRO A 281 8.68 -15.44 32.25
N GLY A 282 8.13 -16.52 31.64
CA GLY A 282 6.72 -16.85 31.72
C GLY A 282 5.85 -16.20 30.62
N LEU A 283 4.54 -16.30 30.80
CA LEU A 283 3.54 -15.78 29.88
C LEU A 283 2.80 -14.60 30.49
N LEU A 284 2.37 -13.69 29.64
CA LEU A 284 1.43 -12.65 30.01
C LEU A 284 0.02 -13.23 30.12
N ILE A 285 -0.66 -12.92 31.21
CA ILE A 285 -2.05 -13.29 31.46
C ILE A 285 -2.84 -12.01 31.69
N GLU A 286 -3.90 -11.83 30.92
CA GLU A 286 -4.82 -10.71 31.09
C GLU A 286 -5.90 -11.06 32.11
N THR A 287 -6.13 -10.19 33.05
CA THR A 287 -7.15 -10.35 34.10
C THR A 287 -8.40 -9.51 33.87
N ASP A 288 -8.32 -8.55 32.98
CA ASP A 288 -9.47 -7.73 32.57
C ASP A 288 -10.24 -8.44 31.46
N ALA A 289 -11.51 -8.74 31.71
CA ALA A 289 -12.37 -9.48 30.79
C ALA A 289 -12.64 -8.76 29.47
N ASP A 290 -12.43 -7.44 29.42
CA ASP A 290 -12.61 -6.62 28.21
C ASP A 290 -11.35 -6.60 27.33
N ARG A 291 -10.24 -7.23 27.78
CA ARG A 291 -8.95 -7.22 27.10
C ARG A 291 -8.48 -8.58 26.58
N TYR A 292 -9.35 -9.56 26.56
CA TYR A 292 -9.14 -10.82 25.85
C TYR A 292 -10.44 -11.27 25.17
N PRO A 293 -10.37 -12.04 24.06
CA PRO A 293 -11.57 -12.42 23.32
C PRO A 293 -12.48 -13.34 24.16
N TYR A 294 -13.77 -13.10 24.12
CA TYR A 294 -14.75 -13.92 24.83
C TYR A 294 -14.66 -15.40 24.41
N GLY A 295 -14.59 -16.29 25.39
CA GLY A 295 -14.47 -17.73 25.16
C GLY A 295 -13.05 -18.23 24.87
N TYR A 296 -12.06 -17.35 24.84
CA TYR A 296 -10.63 -17.70 24.70
C TYR A 296 -9.90 -17.69 26.04
N PRO A 297 -8.74 -18.37 26.14
CA PRO A 297 -7.89 -18.29 27.33
C PRO A 297 -7.37 -16.86 27.58
N GLN A 298 -7.15 -16.51 28.83
CA GLN A 298 -6.59 -15.20 29.25
C GLN A 298 -5.18 -14.91 28.72
N THR A 299 -4.54 -15.89 28.07
CA THR A 299 -3.26 -15.72 27.35
C THR A 299 -3.42 -15.19 25.93
N TYR A 300 -4.66 -14.95 25.47
CA TYR A 300 -4.97 -14.32 24.19
C TYR A 300 -5.25 -12.83 24.45
N LEU A 301 -4.23 -12.01 24.32
CA LEU A 301 -4.30 -10.60 24.67
C LEU A 301 -4.89 -9.78 23.52
N LEU A 302 -5.66 -8.73 23.84
CA LEU A 302 -6.12 -7.70 22.91
C LEU A 302 -5.26 -6.43 23.14
N PRO A 303 -4.10 -6.30 22.48
CA PRO A 303 -3.26 -5.13 22.64
C PRO A 303 -3.92 -3.89 22.04
N THR A 304 -3.64 -2.75 22.61
CA THR A 304 -3.96 -1.47 21.98
C THR A 304 -2.94 -1.21 20.88
N VAL A 305 -3.41 -1.10 19.64
CA VAL A 305 -2.56 -0.75 18.50
C VAL A 305 -2.26 0.75 18.56
N VAL A 306 -0.98 1.08 18.70
CA VAL A 306 -0.50 2.48 18.64
C VAL A 306 -0.26 2.83 17.18
N ASN A 307 -0.83 3.93 16.71
CA ASN A 307 -0.65 4.39 15.34
C ASN A 307 0.80 4.89 15.12
N ASN A 308 1.52 4.24 14.21
CA ASN A 308 2.86 4.61 13.75
C ASN A 308 3.03 4.14 12.29
N GLU A 309 4.20 4.33 11.69
CA GLU A 309 4.49 3.93 10.30
C GLU A 309 4.26 2.43 10.04
N ILE A 310 4.54 1.56 11.02
CA ILE A 310 4.37 0.10 10.88
C ILE A 310 2.90 -0.30 10.98
N THR A 311 2.15 0.36 11.86
CA THR A 311 0.75 0.03 12.15
C THR A 311 -0.24 0.90 11.39
N ALA A 312 0.22 1.80 10.52
CA ALA A 312 -0.63 2.72 9.76
C ALA A 312 -1.68 1.99 8.89
N GLY A 313 -1.36 0.78 8.42
CA GLY A 313 -2.30 -0.07 7.68
C GLY A 313 -3.27 -0.88 8.56
N VAL A 314 -3.10 -0.86 9.89
CA VAL A 314 -4.00 -1.57 10.80
C VAL A 314 -5.18 -0.67 11.15
N SER A 315 -6.33 -0.96 10.57
CA SER A 315 -7.57 -0.22 10.85
C SER A 315 -7.93 -0.29 12.34
N GLN A 316 -8.45 0.80 12.89
CA GLN A 316 -9.01 0.86 14.26
C GLN A 316 -10.16 -0.13 14.48
N SER A 317 -10.79 -0.60 13.41
CA SER A 317 -11.84 -1.63 13.44
C SER A 317 -11.28 -3.05 13.40
N MET A 318 -10.00 -3.24 13.10
CA MET A 318 -9.36 -4.55 13.16
C MET A 318 -9.10 -4.98 14.59
N MET A 319 -9.55 -6.17 14.94
CA MET A 319 -9.20 -6.80 16.21
C MET A 319 -7.85 -7.50 16.06
N VAL A 320 -6.83 -6.93 16.69
CA VAL A 320 -5.51 -7.57 16.79
C VAL A 320 -5.43 -8.32 18.09
N TYR A 321 -5.03 -9.56 18.06
CA TYR A 321 -4.77 -10.33 19.29
C TYR A 321 -3.42 -11.04 19.21
N THR A 322 -2.77 -11.13 20.36
CA THR A 322 -1.46 -11.78 20.51
C THR A 322 -1.62 -12.97 21.45
N PRO A 323 -1.71 -14.20 20.90
CA PRO A 323 -1.78 -15.39 21.72
C PRO A 323 -0.42 -15.72 22.32
N ILE A 324 -0.42 -16.15 23.59
CA ILE A 324 0.74 -16.77 24.26
C ILE A 324 1.98 -15.83 24.24
N ALA A 325 1.79 -14.56 24.55
CA ALA A 325 2.86 -13.56 24.51
C ALA A 325 3.74 -13.60 25.76
N GLN A 326 5.03 -13.32 25.57
CA GLN A 326 5.99 -13.02 26.65
C GLN A 326 6.11 -11.52 26.87
N GLY A 327 6.46 -11.14 28.10
CA GLY A 327 6.84 -9.77 28.41
C GLY A 327 8.24 -9.46 27.88
N ILE A 328 8.40 -8.26 27.33
CA ILE A 328 9.71 -7.69 26.95
C ILE A 328 9.87 -6.36 27.69
N THR A 329 10.97 -6.21 28.40
CA THR A 329 11.37 -4.91 28.96
C THR A 329 12.44 -4.29 28.09
N THR A 330 12.42 -2.97 27.96
CA THR A 330 13.39 -2.21 27.19
C THR A 330 14.26 -1.36 28.08
N ASP A 331 15.56 -1.30 27.80
CA ASP A 331 16.50 -0.39 28.43
C ASP A 331 16.51 0.94 27.66
N PHE A 332 15.99 1.99 28.26
CA PHE A 332 15.86 3.31 27.62
C PHE A 332 17.20 3.96 27.24
N ILE A 333 18.30 3.56 27.85
CA ILE A 333 19.63 4.14 27.55
C ILE A 333 20.07 3.83 26.11
N HIS A 334 19.62 2.74 25.52
CA HIS A 334 19.99 2.34 24.15
C HIS A 334 19.07 2.94 23.09
N LEU A 335 17.86 3.41 23.45
CA LEU A 335 16.90 3.99 22.51
C LEU A 335 17.33 5.38 21.99
N GLU A 336 18.21 6.11 22.72
CA GLU A 336 18.73 7.40 22.26
C GLU A 336 19.76 7.29 21.12
N GLN A 337 20.22 6.08 20.79
CA GLN A 337 21.23 5.83 19.74
C GLN A 337 20.65 5.39 18.40
N GLY A 338 19.38 5.61 18.15
CA GLY A 338 18.74 5.36 16.84
C GLY A 338 17.79 4.18 16.76
N MET A 339 17.45 3.53 17.89
CA MET A 339 16.38 2.54 17.92
C MET A 339 15.02 3.22 18.05
N THR A 340 14.14 3.02 17.10
CA THR A 340 12.75 3.48 17.18
C THR A 340 11.94 2.45 17.99
N ARG A 341 11.25 2.91 19.02
CA ARG A 341 10.30 2.08 19.76
C ARG A 341 9.09 1.82 18.84
N ILE A 342 8.84 0.58 18.54
CA ILE A 342 7.66 0.12 17.81
C ILE A 342 6.49 -0.06 18.78
#